data_e9045a9d8a177ed7a3458d49d7201272
#
_entry.id   e9045a9d8a177ed7a3458d49d7201272
#
_cell.length_a   1.000
_cell.length_b   1.000
_cell.length_c   1.000
_cell.angle_alpha   90.00
_cell.angle_beta   90.00
_cell.angle_gamma   90.00
#
_symmetry.space_group_name_H-M   'P 1'
#
loop_
_entity.id
_entity.type
_entity.pdbx_description
1 polymer ?
#
loop_
_entity_poly.entity_id
_entity_poly.type
_entity_poly.pdbx_seq_one_letter_code
_entity_poly.pdbx_strand_id
1 'polypeptide(L)'
;MGQHSTDRARNRATVSQGLERIRQVARQRKKDKFTTLLHHISTDHLEQAFLELKEDAAAGVDGLTWRDYAADLERNLEDLHARVHRGAYRAQPSRRVYIPKPDGRQRPLAVAALEDKIVQRATVAVLNAIYEEDFLGFSSGSGPGVERTMRSTRSRWESAAGK
;
A
#
# COMPACT_ATOMS: atom_id res chain seq x y z
N MET A 1 -24.99 -15.92 10.55
CA MET A 1 -23.55 -15.90 10.13
C MET A 1 -23.30 -15.48 8.66
N GLY A 2 -24.30 -15.17 7.84
CA GLY A 2 -24.12 -14.85 6.41
C GLY A 2 -23.90 -13.37 6.05
N GLN A 3 -24.30 -12.41 6.88
CA GLN A 3 -24.31 -10.98 6.50
C GLN A 3 -22.92 -10.37 6.41
N HIS A 4 -21.99 -10.65 7.33
CA HIS A 4 -20.63 -10.13 7.31
C HIS A 4 -19.81 -10.54 6.07
N SER A 5 -20.07 -11.71 5.50
CA SER A 5 -19.38 -12.17 4.28
C SER A 5 -19.85 -11.39 3.04
N THR A 6 -21.14 -11.08 2.99
CA THR A 6 -21.75 -10.34 1.86
C THR A 6 -21.31 -8.87 1.87
N ASP A 7 -21.24 -8.25 3.05
CA ASP A 7 -20.81 -6.86 3.21
C ASP A 7 -19.33 -6.70 2.82
N ARG A 8 -18.45 -7.61 3.26
CA ARG A 8 -17.04 -7.62 2.86
C ARG A 8 -16.84 -7.79 1.35
N ALA A 9 -17.66 -8.62 0.70
CA ALA A 9 -17.60 -8.78 -0.74
C ALA A 9 -18.04 -7.50 -1.48
N ARG A 10 -19.09 -6.84 -0.97
CA ARG A 10 -19.57 -5.55 -1.50
C ARG A 10 -18.53 -4.45 -1.34
N ASN A 11 -17.93 -4.30 -0.14
CA ASN A 11 -16.90 -3.31 0.14
C ASN A 11 -15.68 -3.51 -0.77
N ARG A 12 -15.23 -4.75 -0.97
CA ARG A 12 -14.13 -5.06 -1.91
C ARG A 12 -14.47 -4.66 -3.34
N ALA A 13 -15.69 -4.91 -3.80
CA ALA A 13 -16.14 -4.52 -5.14
C ALA A 13 -16.17 -2.99 -5.30
N THR A 14 -16.68 -2.27 -4.29
CA THR A 14 -16.73 -0.80 -4.26
C THR A 14 -15.32 -0.20 -4.35
N VAL A 15 -14.37 -0.70 -3.54
CA VAL A 15 -12.97 -0.25 -3.53
C VAL A 15 -12.32 -0.53 -4.89
N SER A 16 -12.51 -1.74 -5.45
CA SER A 16 -11.96 -2.10 -6.77
C SER A 16 -12.48 -1.20 -7.88
N GLN A 17 -13.77 -0.88 -7.88
CA GLN A 17 -14.37 0.06 -8.85
C GLN A 17 -13.81 1.48 -8.67
N GLY A 18 -13.61 1.93 -7.43
CA GLY A 18 -12.99 3.22 -7.12
C GLY A 18 -11.58 3.32 -7.69
N LEU A 19 -10.73 2.32 -7.44
CA LEU A 19 -9.37 2.25 -7.95
C LEU A 19 -9.34 2.16 -9.49
N GLU A 20 -10.27 1.43 -10.11
CA GLU A 20 -10.35 1.34 -11.56
C GLU A 20 -10.71 2.69 -12.22
N ARG A 21 -11.61 3.47 -11.60
CA ARG A 21 -11.89 4.85 -12.06
C ARG A 21 -10.65 5.73 -12.01
N ILE A 22 -9.84 5.60 -10.94
CA ILE A 22 -8.56 6.32 -10.83
C ILE A 22 -7.62 5.92 -11.97
N ARG A 23 -7.47 4.61 -12.27
CA ARG A 23 -6.66 4.12 -13.40
C ARG A 23 -7.12 4.69 -14.73
N GLN A 24 -8.43 4.70 -14.99
CA GLN A 24 -8.98 5.26 -16.22
C GLN A 24 -8.66 6.75 -16.37
N VAL A 25 -8.81 7.53 -15.29
CA VAL A 25 -8.43 8.96 -15.30
C VAL A 25 -6.93 9.15 -15.53
N ALA A 26 -6.09 8.33 -14.88
CA ALA A 26 -4.64 8.37 -15.05
C ALA A 26 -4.24 8.07 -16.52
N ARG A 27 -4.85 7.06 -17.14
CA ARG A 27 -4.64 6.74 -18.57
C ARG A 27 -5.01 7.87 -19.51
N GLN A 28 -6.12 8.55 -19.24
CA GLN A 28 -6.64 9.61 -20.10
C GLN A 28 -5.90 10.94 -19.93
N ARG A 29 -5.42 11.21 -18.72
CA ARG A 29 -4.87 12.52 -18.30
C ARG A 29 -3.42 12.42 -17.84
N LYS A 30 -2.55 11.85 -18.66
CA LYS A 30 -1.13 11.60 -18.36
C LYS A 30 -0.32 12.82 -17.90
N LYS A 31 -0.79 14.03 -18.14
CA LYS A 31 -0.12 15.29 -17.76
C LYS A 31 -0.78 16.02 -16.60
N ASP A 32 -1.93 15.54 -16.13
CA ASP A 32 -2.67 16.20 -15.06
C ASP A 32 -2.10 15.84 -13.70
N LYS A 33 -2.06 16.81 -12.80
CA LYS A 33 -1.65 16.58 -11.41
C LYS A 33 -2.86 16.14 -10.60
N PHE A 34 -2.75 15.01 -9.95
CA PHE A 34 -3.72 14.56 -8.95
C PHE A 34 -3.51 15.37 -7.66
N THR A 35 -4.48 16.21 -7.30
CA THR A 35 -4.38 17.11 -6.15
C THR A 35 -5.16 16.67 -4.92
N THR A 36 -6.10 15.74 -5.08
CA THR A 36 -7.07 15.36 -4.03
C THR A 36 -7.13 13.85 -3.82
N LEU A 37 -5.99 13.19 -3.59
CA LEU A 37 -5.91 11.73 -3.46
C LEU A 37 -6.57 11.19 -2.18
N LEU A 38 -6.63 11.98 -1.11
CA LEU A 38 -7.16 11.51 0.19
C LEU A 38 -8.65 11.15 0.13
N HIS A 39 -9.45 11.78 -0.71
CA HIS A 39 -10.88 11.43 -0.81
C HIS A 39 -11.13 10.02 -1.41
N HIS A 40 -10.11 9.41 -2.00
CA HIS A 40 -10.18 8.01 -2.45
C HIS A 40 -9.91 7.01 -1.31
N ILE A 41 -9.44 7.49 -0.15
CA ILE A 41 -9.24 6.67 1.04
C ILE A 41 -10.54 6.70 1.85
N SER A 42 -11.49 5.85 1.50
CA SER A 42 -12.74 5.65 2.26
C SER A 42 -12.55 4.70 3.43
N THR A 43 -13.55 4.62 4.32
CA THR A 43 -13.57 3.64 5.42
C THR A 43 -13.49 2.21 4.88
N ASP A 44 -14.22 1.89 3.80
CA ASP A 44 -14.17 0.59 3.13
C ASP A 44 -12.75 0.26 2.62
N HIS A 45 -12.05 1.27 2.10
CA HIS A 45 -10.68 1.11 1.63
C HIS A 45 -9.70 0.86 2.79
N LEU A 46 -9.88 1.54 3.92
CA LEU A 46 -9.10 1.28 5.13
C LEU A 46 -9.40 -0.12 5.69
N GLU A 47 -10.66 -0.57 5.67
CA GLU A 47 -11.04 -1.93 6.06
C GLU A 47 -10.35 -2.98 5.18
N GLN A 48 -10.38 -2.80 3.87
CA GLN A 48 -9.67 -3.70 2.97
C GLN A 48 -8.18 -3.71 3.25
N ALA A 49 -7.55 -2.55 3.44
CA ALA A 49 -6.14 -2.43 3.77
C ALA A 49 -5.80 -3.14 5.09
N PHE A 50 -6.68 -3.05 6.11
CA PHE A 50 -6.54 -3.78 7.37
C PHE A 50 -6.62 -5.29 7.18
N LEU A 51 -7.62 -5.79 6.44
CA LEU A 51 -7.82 -7.23 6.19
C LEU A 51 -6.68 -7.87 5.36
N GLU A 52 -5.93 -7.07 4.61
CA GLU A 52 -4.75 -7.52 3.88
C GLU A 52 -3.47 -7.57 4.73
N LEU A 53 -3.50 -7.06 5.96
CA LEU A 53 -2.38 -7.19 6.89
C LEU A 53 -2.33 -8.60 7.47
N LYS A 54 -1.13 -9.05 7.82
CA LYS A 54 -0.96 -10.34 8.51
C LYS A 54 -1.43 -10.21 9.96
N GLU A 55 -2.29 -11.13 10.40
CA GLU A 55 -2.84 -11.16 11.76
C GLU A 55 -1.77 -11.33 12.85
N ASP A 56 -0.70 -12.05 12.54
CA ASP A 56 0.44 -12.33 13.41
C ASP A 56 1.60 -11.33 13.24
N ALA A 57 1.37 -10.22 12.52
CA ALA A 57 2.41 -9.22 12.33
C ALA A 57 2.79 -8.56 13.67
N ALA A 58 4.10 -8.33 13.84
CA ALA A 58 4.62 -7.68 15.04
C ALA A 58 3.95 -6.31 15.29
N ALA A 59 3.55 -6.07 16.54
CA ALA A 59 3.01 -4.79 16.99
C ALA A 59 4.05 -3.68 16.88
N GLY A 60 3.59 -2.46 16.63
CA GLY A 60 4.40 -1.26 16.57
C GLY A 60 4.86 -0.77 17.94
N VAL A 61 5.15 0.53 18.05
CA VAL A 61 5.55 1.19 19.29
C VAL A 61 4.40 1.29 20.29
N ASP A 62 3.17 1.35 19.80
CA ASP A 62 1.92 1.39 20.54
C ASP A 62 1.54 0.05 21.19
N GLY A 63 2.19 -1.03 20.81
CA GLY A 63 1.89 -2.38 21.28
C GLY A 63 0.59 -2.96 20.73
N LEU A 64 -0.14 -2.24 19.88
CA LEU A 64 -1.44 -2.64 19.35
C LEU A 64 -1.29 -3.77 18.34
N THR A 65 -1.99 -4.89 18.60
CA THR A 65 -2.00 -6.05 17.70
C THR A 65 -3.18 -5.98 16.72
N TRP A 66 -3.12 -6.78 15.67
CA TRP A 66 -4.22 -6.93 14.71
C TRP A 66 -5.52 -7.33 15.40
N ARG A 67 -5.46 -8.26 16.38
CA ARG A 67 -6.64 -8.77 17.09
C ARG A 67 -7.26 -7.73 18.00
N ASP A 68 -6.44 -6.94 18.69
CA ASP A 68 -6.92 -5.84 19.55
C ASP A 68 -7.66 -4.81 18.73
N TYR A 69 -7.14 -4.46 17.56
CA TYR A 69 -7.78 -3.51 16.65
C TYR A 69 -9.06 -4.07 16.03
N ALA A 70 -9.08 -5.36 15.70
CA ALA A 70 -10.24 -6.05 15.14
C ALA A 70 -11.43 -6.13 16.10
N ALA A 71 -11.21 -6.07 17.41
CA ALA A 71 -12.26 -6.16 18.42
C ALA A 71 -13.28 -5.01 18.30
N ASP A 72 -12.86 -3.82 17.86
CA ASP A 72 -13.71 -2.64 17.65
C ASP A 72 -13.42 -1.97 16.30
N LEU A 73 -13.36 -2.81 15.25
CA LEU A 73 -12.82 -2.48 13.93
C LEU A 73 -13.53 -1.28 13.30
N GLU A 74 -14.86 -1.29 13.27
CA GLU A 74 -15.67 -0.26 12.62
C GLU A 74 -15.38 1.11 13.22
N ARG A 75 -15.47 1.23 14.54
CA ARG A 75 -15.20 2.47 15.27
C ARG A 75 -13.76 2.95 15.10
N ASN A 76 -12.79 2.04 15.15
CA ASN A 76 -11.39 2.36 14.98
C ASN A 76 -11.09 2.89 13.58
N LEU A 77 -11.70 2.29 12.54
CA LEU A 77 -11.56 2.74 11.16
C LEU A 77 -12.27 4.06 10.87
N GLU A 78 -13.44 4.30 11.47
CA GLU A 78 -14.14 5.59 11.37
C GLU A 78 -13.32 6.73 11.98
N ASP A 79 -12.76 6.51 13.18
CA ASP A 79 -11.88 7.49 13.82
C ASP A 79 -10.62 7.75 13.00
N LEU A 80 -9.97 6.69 12.52
CA LEU A 80 -8.79 6.80 11.67
C LEU A 80 -9.10 7.59 10.39
N HIS A 81 -10.19 7.25 9.70
CA HIS A 81 -10.67 7.96 8.53
C HIS A 81 -10.88 9.46 8.81
N ALA A 82 -11.59 9.76 9.89
CA ALA A 82 -11.87 11.15 10.30
C ALA A 82 -10.56 11.93 10.60
N ARG A 83 -9.56 11.30 11.25
CA ARG A 83 -8.26 11.93 11.53
C ARG A 83 -7.46 12.17 10.24
N VAL A 84 -7.47 11.23 9.30
CA VAL A 84 -6.78 11.36 8.00
C VAL A 84 -7.38 12.50 7.20
N HIS A 85 -8.72 12.55 7.07
CA HIS A 85 -9.40 13.56 6.25
C HIS A 85 -9.34 14.97 6.83
N ARG A 86 -9.30 15.12 8.16
CA ARG A 86 -9.10 16.42 8.83
C ARG A 86 -7.64 16.88 8.85
N GLY A 87 -6.70 16.08 8.34
CA GLY A 87 -5.28 16.37 8.44
C GLY A 87 -4.71 16.30 9.87
N ALA A 88 -5.46 15.68 10.79
CA ALA A 88 -5.05 15.51 12.19
C ALA A 88 -4.26 14.20 12.42
N TYR A 89 -4.24 13.30 11.44
CA TYR A 89 -3.46 12.08 11.53
C TYR A 89 -1.96 12.39 11.64
N ARG A 90 -1.29 11.70 12.56
CA ARG A 90 0.16 11.77 12.75
C ARG A 90 0.73 10.36 12.84
N ALA A 91 1.63 10.01 11.93
CA ALA A 91 2.34 8.73 11.98
C ALA A 91 3.18 8.62 13.26
N GLN A 92 3.20 7.42 13.85
CA GLN A 92 3.99 7.14 15.05
C GLN A 92 5.43 6.74 14.68
N PRO A 93 6.39 6.93 15.60
CA PRO A 93 7.74 6.43 15.40
C PRO A 93 7.74 4.90 15.21
N SER A 94 8.53 4.40 14.26
CA SER A 94 8.66 2.96 14.08
C SER A 94 9.51 2.32 15.16
N ARG A 95 9.08 1.16 15.68
CA ARG A 95 9.86 0.35 16.61
C ARG A 95 11.00 -0.36 15.88
N ARG A 96 12.24 -0.15 16.31
CA ARG A 96 13.40 -0.85 15.73
C ARG A 96 13.54 -2.24 16.32
N VAL A 97 13.64 -3.25 15.46
CA VAL A 97 13.92 -4.65 15.80
C VAL A 97 15.12 -5.12 14.98
N TYR A 98 15.96 -5.95 15.58
CA TYR A 98 17.14 -6.51 14.90
C TYR A 98 16.88 -7.97 14.53
N ILE A 99 17.11 -8.31 13.27
CA ILE A 99 16.97 -9.69 12.74
C ILE A 99 18.37 -10.20 12.39
N PRO A 100 18.73 -11.43 12.84
CA PRO A 100 20.01 -12.03 12.49
C PRO A 100 20.07 -12.34 10.99
N LYS A 101 21.21 -12.07 10.38
CA LYS A 101 21.55 -12.47 9.01
C LYS A 101 22.30 -13.80 9.01
N PRO A 102 22.30 -14.54 7.89
CA PRO A 102 23.09 -15.77 7.76
C PRO A 102 24.60 -15.59 7.99
N ASP A 103 25.11 -14.37 7.76
CA ASP A 103 26.53 -14.00 7.97
C ASP A 103 26.87 -13.58 9.41
N GLY A 104 25.94 -13.79 10.37
CA GLY A 104 26.12 -13.45 11.78
C GLY A 104 25.90 -11.98 12.12
N ARG A 105 25.73 -11.09 11.14
CA ARG A 105 25.42 -9.67 11.39
C ARG A 105 23.94 -9.49 11.72
N GLN A 106 23.61 -8.35 12.32
CA GLN A 106 22.21 -7.98 12.58
C GLN A 106 21.71 -6.98 11.54
N ARG A 107 20.49 -7.18 11.07
CA ARG A 107 19.78 -6.27 10.19
C ARG A 107 18.73 -5.51 10.98
N PRO A 108 18.80 -4.17 11.07
CA PRO A 108 17.74 -3.38 11.67
C PRO A 108 16.49 -3.42 10.79
N LEU A 109 15.33 -3.62 11.40
CA LEU A 109 14.03 -3.56 10.79
C LEU A 109 13.17 -2.54 11.54
N ALA A 110 12.48 -1.67 10.82
CA ALA A 110 11.51 -0.73 11.38
C ALA A 110 10.11 -1.37 11.34
N VAL A 111 9.48 -1.48 12.50
CA VAL A 111 8.08 -1.98 12.63
C VAL A 111 7.19 -0.78 12.89
N ALA A 112 6.36 -0.42 11.92
CA ALA A 112 5.39 0.66 12.04
C ALA A 112 4.23 0.28 12.96
N ALA A 113 3.55 1.26 13.55
CA ALA A 113 2.29 1.08 14.26
C ALA A 113 1.20 0.50 13.32
N LEU A 114 0.17 -0.12 13.90
CA LEU A 114 -0.83 -0.80 13.08
C LEU A 114 -1.60 0.15 12.18
N GLU A 115 -2.04 1.28 12.70
CA GLU A 115 -2.73 2.31 11.91
C GLU A 115 -1.85 2.86 10.78
N ASP A 116 -0.54 3.04 11.04
CA ASP A 116 0.40 3.47 10.00
C ASP A 116 0.49 2.44 8.87
N LYS A 117 0.47 1.15 9.17
CA LYS A 117 0.44 0.07 8.17
C LYS A 117 -0.84 0.13 7.32
N ILE A 118 -2.00 0.39 7.96
CA ILE A 118 -3.30 0.52 7.27
C ILE A 118 -3.27 1.71 6.31
N VAL A 119 -2.89 2.90 6.80
CA VAL A 119 -2.85 4.13 5.99
C VAL A 119 -1.84 4.01 4.85
N GLN A 120 -0.64 3.46 5.12
CA GLN A 120 0.38 3.22 4.09
C GLN A 120 -0.15 2.29 3.01
N ARG A 121 -0.81 1.18 3.38
CA ARG A 121 -1.33 0.22 2.42
C ARG A 121 -2.45 0.81 1.56
N ALA A 122 -3.40 1.51 2.17
CA ALA A 122 -4.45 2.21 1.44
C ALA A 122 -3.87 3.27 0.49
N THR A 123 -2.88 4.05 0.94
CA THR A 123 -2.20 5.05 0.11
C THR A 123 -1.46 4.39 -1.07
N VAL A 124 -0.74 3.30 -0.83
CA VAL A 124 -0.03 2.55 -1.89
C VAL A 124 -0.99 2.03 -2.94
N ALA A 125 -2.18 1.53 -2.55
CA ALA A 125 -3.18 1.06 -3.51
C ALA A 125 -3.67 2.19 -4.44
N VAL A 126 -3.90 3.40 -3.91
CA VAL A 126 -4.26 4.58 -4.71
C VAL A 126 -3.10 5.00 -5.62
N LEU A 127 -1.88 5.07 -5.10
CA LEU A 127 -0.71 5.44 -5.89
C LEU A 127 -0.42 4.43 -7.00
N ASN A 128 -0.54 3.14 -6.73
CA ASN A 128 -0.39 2.09 -7.76
C ASN A 128 -1.43 2.24 -8.87
N ALA A 129 -2.69 2.60 -8.52
CA ALA A 129 -3.72 2.84 -9.52
C ALA A 129 -3.38 4.01 -10.48
N ILE A 130 -2.54 4.96 -10.03
CA ILE A 130 -2.10 6.10 -10.84
C ILE A 130 -0.84 5.77 -11.64
N TYR A 131 0.18 5.23 -10.96
CA TYR A 131 1.54 5.13 -11.50
C TYR A 131 1.81 3.81 -12.23
N GLU A 132 1.03 2.76 -12.00
CA GLU A 132 1.21 1.46 -12.65
C GLU A 132 1.14 1.58 -14.18
N GLU A 133 0.32 2.51 -14.66
CA GLU A 133 0.18 2.82 -16.09
C GLU A 133 1.43 3.51 -16.68
N ASP A 134 2.15 4.27 -15.87
CA ASP A 134 3.39 4.96 -16.32
C ASP A 134 4.61 4.03 -16.24
N PHE A 135 4.58 3.00 -15.38
CA PHE A 135 5.69 2.09 -15.14
C PHE A 135 5.65 0.80 -15.96
N LEU A 136 4.62 0.54 -16.77
CA LEU A 136 4.50 -0.66 -17.61
C LEU A 136 5.69 -0.94 -18.55
N GLY A 137 6.63 0.00 -18.70
CA GLY A 137 7.86 -0.17 -19.48
C GLY A 137 9.14 -0.38 -18.66
N PHE A 138 9.14 -0.13 -17.35
CA PHE A 138 10.36 -0.10 -16.52
C PHE A 138 10.35 -0.97 -15.28
N SER A 139 9.22 -1.58 -14.92
CA SER A 139 9.13 -2.41 -13.72
C SER A 139 9.72 -3.81 -13.96
N SER A 140 11.00 -3.97 -13.65
CA SER A 140 11.61 -5.29 -13.41
C SER A 140 11.42 -5.77 -11.97
N GLY A 141 10.32 -5.43 -11.33
CA GLY A 141 9.97 -5.75 -9.95
C GLY A 141 8.77 -6.69 -9.87
N SER A 142 9.04 -7.95 -9.56
CA SER A 142 8.19 -8.98 -8.89
C SER A 142 6.69 -8.66 -8.75
N GLY A 143 5.95 -8.71 -9.88
CA GLY A 143 4.53 -8.98 -9.88
C GLY A 143 4.31 -10.47 -10.20
N PRO A 144 3.30 -11.15 -9.65
CA PRO A 144 2.99 -12.53 -10.00
C PRO A 144 2.55 -12.60 -11.48
N GLY A 145 3.39 -13.16 -12.35
CA GLY A 145 3.02 -13.53 -13.71
C GLY A 145 3.73 -12.82 -14.86
N VAL A 146 4.80 -12.06 -14.64
CA VAL A 146 5.59 -11.52 -15.76
C VAL A 146 6.82 -12.39 -15.98
N GLU A 147 6.75 -13.22 -17.02
CA GLU A 147 7.88 -13.97 -17.54
C GLU A 147 9.01 -13.01 -17.94
N ARG A 148 10.17 -13.21 -17.36
CA ARG A 148 11.37 -12.37 -17.52
C ARG A 148 11.95 -12.53 -18.91
N THR A 149 11.50 -11.78 -19.90
CA THR A 149 12.21 -11.64 -21.16
C THR A 149 13.34 -10.62 -20.96
N MET A 150 14.50 -11.11 -20.53
CA MET A 150 15.74 -10.34 -20.57
C MET A 150 16.11 -10.06 -22.03
N ARG A 151 15.70 -8.93 -22.58
CA ARG A 151 16.40 -8.33 -23.72
C ARG A 151 17.52 -7.44 -23.17
N SER A 152 18.72 -7.98 -23.25
CA SER A 152 19.97 -7.26 -23.06
C SER A 152 20.04 -6.04 -23.98
N THR A 153 19.83 -4.85 -23.43
CA THR A 153 20.22 -3.58 -24.08
C THR A 153 21.60 -3.15 -23.59
N ARG A 154 22.58 -4.04 -23.73
CA ARG A 154 23.99 -3.79 -23.36
C ARG A 154 24.82 -3.20 -24.50
N SER A 155 24.25 -2.50 -25.47
CA SER A 155 25.01 -2.07 -26.64
C SER A 155 24.81 -0.61 -27.08
N ARG A 156 24.36 0.30 -26.23
CA ARG A 156 24.16 1.70 -26.68
C ARG A 156 25.04 2.77 -26.04
N TRP A 157 25.86 2.44 -25.05
CA TRP A 157 26.74 3.45 -24.44
C TRP A 157 28.25 3.18 -24.63
N GLU A 158 28.63 2.03 -25.16
CA GLU A 158 30.04 1.73 -25.49
C GLU A 158 30.56 2.40 -26.77
N SER A 159 29.67 3.00 -27.58
CA SER A 159 30.08 3.72 -28.81
C SER A 159 30.38 5.22 -28.64
N ALA A 160 30.26 5.77 -27.43
CA ALA A 160 30.49 7.21 -27.18
C ALA A 160 31.83 7.51 -26.46
N ALA A 161 32.65 6.51 -26.15
CA ALA A 161 33.92 6.70 -25.44
C ALA A 161 35.15 6.40 -26.33
N GLY A 162 35.07 6.71 -27.60
CA GLY A 162 36.17 6.54 -28.53
C GLY A 162 36.26 7.65 -29.55
N LYS A 163 36.71 8.83 -29.13
CA LYS A 163 37.53 9.76 -29.90
C LYS A 163 38.05 10.87 -28.98
#